data_587706036c98959d41a88de3c4bd0597
#
_entry.id   587706036c98959d41a88de3c4bd0597
#
_cell.length_a   1.000
_cell.length_b   1.000
_cell.length_c   1.000
_cell.angle_alpha   90.00
_cell.angle_beta   90.00
_cell.angle_gamma   90.00
#
_symmetry.space_group_name_H-M   'P 1'
#
loop_
_entity.id
_entity.type
_entity.pdbx_description
1 polymer ?
#
loop_
_entity_poly.entity_id
_entity_poly.type
_entity_poly.pdbx_seq_one_letter_code
_entity_poly.pdbx_strand_id
1 'polypeptide(L)'
;MKVIKKILLALLFVLLIPYQVINLFIKGFKTLSLFLSRGFYFYFEKLCQGLKKITNLSFFQNAAEYFQRREEQPSHIVLIIVWFLTCIYLFDSFYVDKNQLVEKLPDADHIVQENVVVQQEDENLLLSKEFNLYRIYNKYQFSDINIEKLKETNRDTVAWIIVEGTNINYPVVQTDNNDYYLNHSYDHSYTPNGWTFMDFRNDNLMTDHNTIFYGHNLFNGTGFGSLSNIFRTNHSNLKIMIITAEQKMYTYQVFSAYEIDPEIYYLQTTFYSDVSYRNFLDTLASRNTIGVDTDVDVKDKIITLSTCTDDNSGRKVIHAKLIDEKEI
;
A
#
# COMPACT_ATOMS: atom_id res chain seq x y z
N MET A 1 -14.85 -6.47 -22.00
CA MET A 1 -13.70 -6.47 -21.06
C MET A 1 -13.16 -5.07 -20.75
N LYS A 2 -12.83 -4.20 -21.76
CA LYS A 2 -12.33 -2.82 -21.52
C LYS A 2 -13.29 -1.91 -20.73
N VAL A 3 -14.61 -1.99 -20.98
CA VAL A 3 -15.62 -1.16 -20.29
C VAL A 3 -15.78 -1.57 -18.81
N ILE A 4 -15.76 -2.86 -18.51
CA ILE A 4 -15.87 -3.39 -17.13
C ILE A 4 -14.63 -2.99 -16.31
N LYS A 5 -13.43 -3.01 -16.91
CA LYS A 5 -12.19 -2.56 -16.27
C LYS A 5 -12.21 -1.06 -15.96
N LYS A 6 -12.76 -0.22 -16.87
CA LYS A 6 -12.95 1.21 -16.65
C LYS A 6 -13.95 1.50 -15.52
N ILE A 7 -15.06 0.76 -15.46
CA ILE A 7 -16.06 0.88 -14.40
C ILE A 7 -15.48 0.48 -13.03
N LEU A 8 -14.69 -0.61 -12.98
CA LEU A 8 -14.01 -1.03 -11.76
C LEU A 8 -12.99 0.00 -11.27
N LEU A 9 -12.20 0.59 -12.18
CA LEU A 9 -11.23 1.63 -11.84
C LEU A 9 -11.90 2.92 -11.32
N ALA A 10 -13.02 3.33 -11.92
CA ALA A 10 -13.80 4.48 -11.46
C ALA A 10 -14.42 4.24 -10.07
N LEU A 11 -14.90 3.02 -9.80
CA LEU A 11 -15.38 2.61 -8.47
C LEU A 11 -14.24 2.59 -7.43
N LEU A 12 -13.06 2.11 -7.81
CA LEU A 12 -11.87 2.12 -6.95
C LEU A 12 -11.45 3.55 -6.58
N PHE A 13 -11.50 4.48 -7.55
CA PHE A 13 -11.15 5.88 -7.31
C PHE A 13 -12.11 6.56 -6.32
N VAL A 14 -13.40 6.22 -6.36
CA VAL A 14 -14.41 6.73 -5.40
C VAL A 14 -14.19 6.16 -3.99
N LEU A 15 -13.74 4.91 -3.87
CA LEU A 15 -13.47 4.26 -2.58
C LEU A 15 -12.20 4.78 -1.90
N LEU A 16 -11.26 5.37 -2.65
CA LEU A 16 -10.00 5.92 -2.12
C LEU A 16 -10.10 7.37 -1.62
N ILE A 17 -11.26 8.04 -1.78
CA ILE A 17 -11.44 9.41 -1.29
C ILE A 17 -11.75 9.38 0.23
N PRO A 18 -10.99 10.09 1.09
CA PRO A 18 -11.28 10.15 2.52
C PRO A 18 -12.71 10.64 2.79
N TYR A 19 -13.40 10.02 3.73
CA TYR A 19 -14.80 10.32 4.09
C TYR A 19 -15.08 11.81 4.36
N GLN A 20 -14.11 12.55 4.88
CA GLN A 20 -14.22 14.00 5.12
C GLN A 20 -14.28 14.80 3.82
N VAL A 21 -13.54 14.38 2.78
CA VAL A 21 -13.58 14.99 1.44
C VAL A 21 -14.90 14.65 0.76
N ILE A 22 -15.40 13.42 0.91
CA ILE A 22 -16.71 12.99 0.44
C ILE A 22 -17.82 13.85 1.05
N ASN A 23 -17.79 14.10 2.35
CA ASN A 23 -18.79 14.94 3.03
C ASN A 23 -18.73 16.41 2.60
N LEU A 24 -17.54 16.96 2.36
CA LEU A 24 -17.37 18.31 1.84
C LEU A 24 -17.92 18.43 0.40
N PHE A 25 -17.63 17.41 -0.42
CA PHE A 25 -18.21 17.29 -1.77
C PHE A 25 -19.72 17.10 -1.73
N ILE A 26 -20.27 16.27 -0.83
CA ILE A 26 -21.72 16.07 -0.72
C ILE A 26 -22.43 17.38 -0.33
N LYS A 27 -21.87 18.17 0.58
CA LYS A 27 -22.44 19.48 0.98
C LYS A 27 -22.34 20.53 -0.11
N GLY A 28 -21.21 20.69 -0.74
CA GLY A 28 -21.02 21.60 -1.90
C GLY A 28 -21.78 21.14 -3.14
N PHE A 29 -21.88 19.83 -3.33
CA PHE A 29 -22.57 19.21 -4.46
C PHE A 29 -24.09 19.34 -4.39
N LYS A 30 -24.68 19.42 -3.17
CA LYS A 30 -26.13 19.56 -3.03
C LYS A 30 -26.65 20.85 -3.66
N THR A 31 -25.89 21.92 -3.61
CA THR A 31 -26.25 23.21 -4.23
C THR A 31 -25.92 23.24 -5.71
N LEU A 32 -24.76 22.74 -6.11
CA LEU A 32 -24.34 22.66 -7.51
C LEU A 32 -25.16 21.60 -8.29
N SER A 33 -25.51 20.46 -7.66
CA SER A 33 -26.31 19.42 -8.28
C SER A 33 -27.77 19.84 -8.53
N LEU A 34 -28.36 20.66 -7.66
CA LEU A 34 -29.67 21.26 -7.89
C LEU A 34 -29.64 22.20 -9.11
N PHE A 35 -28.61 22.99 -9.28
CA PHE A 35 -28.44 23.86 -10.44
C PHE A 35 -28.20 23.07 -11.73
N LEU A 36 -27.29 22.09 -11.69
CA LEU A 36 -26.99 21.23 -12.85
C LEU A 36 -28.16 20.32 -13.23
N SER A 37 -28.89 19.79 -12.24
CA SER A 37 -30.06 18.94 -12.52
C SER A 37 -31.21 19.73 -13.17
N ARG A 38 -31.48 20.96 -12.72
CA ARG A 38 -32.46 21.84 -13.39
C ARG A 38 -32.08 22.12 -14.83
N GLY A 39 -30.77 22.45 -15.08
CA GLY A 39 -30.25 22.63 -16.42
C GLY A 39 -30.37 21.39 -17.30
N PHE A 40 -30.08 20.20 -16.71
CA PHE A 40 -30.19 18.91 -17.38
C PHE A 40 -31.64 18.61 -17.77
N TYR A 41 -32.61 18.74 -16.84
CA TYR A 41 -34.02 18.49 -17.14
C TYR A 41 -34.56 19.46 -18.19
N PHE A 42 -34.20 20.75 -18.08
CA PHE A 42 -34.56 21.74 -19.08
C PHE A 42 -33.99 21.42 -20.47
N TYR A 43 -32.72 21.04 -20.55
CA TYR A 43 -32.07 20.66 -21.80
C TYR A 43 -32.73 19.44 -22.44
N PHE A 44 -32.98 18.38 -21.66
CA PHE A 44 -33.64 17.17 -22.16
C PHE A 44 -35.09 17.38 -22.52
N GLU A 45 -35.85 18.22 -21.81
CA GLU A 45 -37.18 18.65 -22.22
C GLU A 45 -37.15 19.29 -23.60
N LYS A 46 -36.25 20.26 -23.84
CA LYS A 46 -36.11 20.94 -25.14
C LYS A 46 -35.67 20.00 -26.25
N LEU A 47 -34.75 19.07 -25.93
CA LEU A 47 -34.32 18.04 -26.88
C LEU A 47 -35.48 17.12 -27.27
N CYS A 48 -36.26 16.64 -26.31
CA CYS A 48 -37.43 15.78 -26.56
C CYS A 48 -38.52 16.53 -27.35
N GLN A 49 -38.75 17.83 -27.07
CA GLN A 49 -39.64 18.67 -27.85
C GLN A 49 -39.16 18.84 -29.30
N GLY A 50 -37.86 19.02 -29.51
CA GLY A 50 -37.24 19.07 -30.82
C GLY A 50 -37.40 17.78 -31.62
N LEU A 51 -37.08 16.64 -30.98
CA LEU A 51 -37.21 15.32 -31.57
C LEU A 51 -38.66 14.95 -31.91
N LYS A 52 -39.63 15.37 -31.07
CA LYS A 52 -41.05 15.24 -31.39
C LYS A 52 -41.43 15.98 -32.69
N LYS A 53 -40.94 17.20 -32.89
CA LYS A 53 -41.20 17.98 -34.13
C LYS A 53 -40.66 17.26 -35.37
N ILE A 54 -39.56 16.56 -35.27
CA ILE A 54 -38.89 15.85 -36.37
C ILE A 54 -39.52 14.48 -36.64
N THR A 55 -39.82 13.73 -35.57
CA THR A 55 -40.21 12.29 -35.67
C THR A 55 -41.71 12.05 -35.54
N ASN A 56 -42.46 13.03 -35.05
CA ASN A 56 -43.89 12.97 -34.74
C ASN A 56 -44.30 11.79 -33.82
N LEU A 57 -43.37 11.24 -33.04
CA LEU A 57 -43.60 10.15 -32.12
C LEU A 57 -44.10 10.63 -30.76
N SER A 58 -45.25 10.09 -30.29
CA SER A 58 -45.84 10.41 -28.99
C SER A 58 -44.91 10.08 -27.79
N PHE A 59 -43.99 9.13 -27.96
CA PHE A 59 -42.98 8.84 -26.99
C PHE A 59 -42.15 10.04 -26.52
N PHE A 60 -41.74 10.92 -27.47
CA PHE A 60 -40.95 12.10 -27.13
C PHE A 60 -41.80 13.20 -26.45
N GLN A 61 -43.11 13.20 -26.64
CA GLN A 61 -43.98 14.07 -25.89
C GLN A 61 -44.08 13.64 -24.42
N ASN A 62 -44.31 12.36 -24.18
CA ASN A 62 -44.39 11.81 -22.81
C ASN A 62 -43.07 11.98 -22.08
N ALA A 63 -41.95 11.84 -22.77
CA ALA A 63 -40.62 12.07 -22.20
C ALA A 63 -40.39 13.54 -21.84
N ALA A 64 -40.80 14.49 -22.70
CA ALA A 64 -40.70 15.92 -22.42
C ALA A 64 -41.52 16.35 -21.19
N GLU A 65 -42.78 15.85 -21.08
CA GLU A 65 -43.63 16.06 -19.91
C GLU A 65 -43.05 15.46 -18.62
N TYR A 66 -42.43 14.28 -18.73
CA TYR A 66 -41.72 13.68 -17.61
C TYR A 66 -40.56 14.54 -17.12
N PHE A 67 -39.73 15.04 -18.01
CA PHE A 67 -38.58 15.89 -17.63
C PHE A 67 -39.07 17.24 -17.07
N GLN A 68 -40.10 17.85 -17.62
CA GLN A 68 -40.70 19.09 -17.11
C GLN A 68 -41.19 18.92 -15.66
N ARG A 69 -41.90 17.82 -15.35
CA ARG A 69 -42.38 17.56 -13.97
C ARG A 69 -41.26 17.31 -12.96
N ARG A 70 -40.12 16.85 -13.42
CA ARG A 70 -38.95 16.52 -12.57
C ARG A 70 -38.01 17.69 -12.37
N GLU A 71 -38.12 18.77 -13.13
CA GLU A 71 -37.32 19.99 -12.98
C GLU A 71 -37.47 20.58 -11.55
N GLU A 72 -38.65 20.47 -10.96
CA GLU A 72 -38.92 21.04 -9.62
C GLU A 72 -38.49 20.07 -8.48
N GLN A 73 -38.47 18.77 -8.70
CA GLN A 73 -38.10 17.75 -7.69
C GLN A 73 -37.22 16.68 -8.30
N PRO A 74 -35.92 16.90 -8.46
CA PRO A 74 -35.01 15.93 -9.01
C PRO A 74 -34.86 14.72 -8.06
N SER A 75 -35.02 13.50 -8.56
CA SER A 75 -34.79 12.31 -7.77
C SER A 75 -33.27 12.09 -7.53
N HIS A 76 -32.89 11.66 -6.33
CA HIS A 76 -31.50 11.37 -5.99
C HIS A 76 -30.84 10.34 -6.93
N ILE A 77 -31.63 9.42 -7.48
CA ILE A 77 -31.16 8.39 -8.43
C ILE A 77 -30.66 9.02 -9.74
N VAL A 78 -31.42 10.01 -10.27
CA VAL A 78 -31.01 10.72 -11.50
C VAL A 78 -29.76 11.57 -11.25
N LEU A 79 -29.64 12.17 -10.07
CA LEU A 79 -28.45 12.92 -9.68
C LEU A 79 -27.20 12.01 -9.61
N ILE A 80 -27.34 10.80 -9.08
CA ILE A 80 -26.26 9.81 -9.02
C ILE A 80 -25.86 9.37 -10.43
N ILE A 81 -26.82 9.12 -11.32
CA ILE A 81 -26.55 8.72 -12.70
C ILE A 81 -25.86 9.84 -13.47
N VAL A 82 -26.33 11.09 -13.32
CA VAL A 82 -25.70 12.27 -13.97
C VAL A 82 -24.28 12.46 -13.45
N TRP A 83 -24.05 12.34 -12.15
CA TRP A 83 -22.73 12.42 -11.56
C TRP A 83 -21.80 11.33 -12.11
N PHE A 84 -22.29 10.10 -12.20
CA PHE A 84 -21.53 8.95 -12.72
C PHE A 84 -21.16 9.15 -14.20
N LEU A 85 -22.10 9.62 -15.02
CA LEU A 85 -21.87 9.93 -16.44
C LEU A 85 -20.92 11.14 -16.63
N THR A 86 -21.01 12.15 -15.75
CA THR A 86 -20.08 13.29 -15.77
C THR A 86 -18.66 12.86 -15.38
N CYS A 87 -18.51 11.98 -14.39
CA CYS A 87 -17.22 11.42 -14.02
C CYS A 87 -16.61 10.58 -15.16
N ILE A 88 -17.43 9.79 -15.87
CA ILE A 88 -16.99 9.02 -17.04
C ILE A 88 -16.56 9.97 -18.17
N TYR A 89 -17.35 11.02 -18.45
CA TYR A 89 -17.05 12.02 -19.49
C TYR A 89 -15.77 12.82 -19.17
N LEU A 90 -15.60 13.27 -17.92
CA LEU A 90 -14.39 13.97 -17.50
C LEU A 90 -13.16 13.04 -17.56
N PHE A 91 -13.33 11.77 -17.20
CA PHE A 91 -12.27 10.78 -17.30
C PHE A 91 -11.89 10.48 -18.76
N ASP A 92 -12.87 10.28 -19.64
CA ASP A 92 -12.63 10.11 -21.09
C ASP A 92 -12.05 11.40 -21.71
N SER A 93 -12.53 12.59 -21.33
CA SER A 93 -12.02 13.87 -21.81
C SER A 93 -10.55 14.11 -21.37
N PHE A 94 -10.22 13.74 -20.14
CA PHE A 94 -8.85 13.84 -19.62
C PHE A 94 -7.92 12.82 -20.27
N TYR A 95 -8.45 11.65 -20.65
CA TYR A 95 -7.69 10.57 -21.29
C TYR A 95 -7.55 10.77 -22.80
N VAL A 96 -8.60 11.30 -23.45
CA VAL A 96 -8.62 11.58 -24.90
C VAL A 96 -7.78 12.81 -25.23
N ASP A 97 -7.76 13.84 -24.37
CA ASP A 97 -6.96 15.05 -24.61
C ASP A 97 -5.45 14.76 -24.62
N LYS A 98 -5.01 13.79 -23.80
CA LYS A 98 -3.61 13.31 -23.79
C LYS A 98 -3.23 12.59 -25.09
N ASN A 99 -4.17 11.89 -25.72
CA ASN A 99 -3.92 11.15 -26.97
C ASN A 99 -4.13 12.01 -28.23
N GLN A 100 -5.01 13.03 -28.18
CA GLN A 100 -5.22 13.93 -29.33
C GLN A 100 -4.11 14.99 -29.49
N LEU A 101 -3.40 15.35 -28.42
CA LEU A 101 -2.23 16.23 -28.50
C LEU A 101 -1.06 15.56 -29.23
N VAL A 102 -1.03 14.24 -29.23
CA VAL A 102 0.01 13.42 -29.89
C VAL A 102 -0.23 13.28 -31.38
N GLU A 103 -1.50 13.24 -31.85
CA GLU A 103 -1.84 13.08 -33.27
C GLU A 103 -1.67 14.36 -34.13
N LYS A 104 -1.43 15.52 -33.53
CA LYS A 104 -1.37 16.81 -34.24
C LYS A 104 0.01 17.35 -34.57
N LEU A 105 1.09 16.64 -34.22
CA LEU A 105 2.46 17.02 -34.58
C LEU A 105 2.93 16.19 -35.79
N PRO A 106 3.37 16.81 -36.91
CA PRO A 106 3.81 16.12 -38.11
C PRO A 106 5.14 15.43 -37.91
N ASP A 107 5.44 14.54 -37.18
CA ASP A 107 6.59 13.68 -36.86
C ASP A 107 6.49 13.12 -35.43
N ALA A 108 5.30 13.22 -34.79
CA ALA A 108 5.08 12.81 -33.41
C ALA A 108 5.20 11.29 -33.24
N ASP A 109 4.91 10.49 -34.24
CA ASP A 109 4.91 9.04 -34.14
C ASP A 109 6.31 8.48 -33.80
N HIS A 110 7.38 9.09 -34.33
CA HIS A 110 8.74 8.68 -34.00
C HIS A 110 9.16 9.11 -32.59
N ILE A 111 8.77 10.34 -32.18
CA ILE A 111 9.12 10.91 -30.87
C ILE A 111 8.29 10.25 -29.76
N VAL A 112 7.02 9.92 -30.03
CA VAL A 112 6.13 9.28 -29.05
C VAL A 112 6.45 7.82 -28.85
N GLN A 113 6.80 7.09 -29.92
CA GLN A 113 7.28 5.72 -29.77
C GLN A 113 8.59 5.68 -29.01
N GLU A 114 9.52 6.60 -29.29
CA GLU A 114 10.80 6.69 -28.59
C GLU A 114 10.61 7.06 -27.10
N ASN A 115 9.75 8.02 -26.77
CA ASN A 115 9.49 8.41 -25.37
C ASN A 115 8.68 7.37 -24.58
N VAL A 116 7.72 6.67 -25.21
CA VAL A 116 6.97 5.58 -24.57
C VAL A 116 7.86 4.35 -24.35
N VAL A 117 8.73 4.05 -25.31
CA VAL A 117 9.71 2.96 -25.19
C VAL A 117 10.75 3.30 -24.11
N VAL A 118 11.23 4.55 -24.08
CA VAL A 118 12.20 5.01 -23.03
C VAL A 118 11.56 5.00 -21.65
N GLN A 119 10.31 5.45 -21.46
CA GLN A 119 9.64 5.36 -20.17
C GLN A 119 9.38 3.92 -19.74
N GLN A 120 9.03 3.03 -20.67
CA GLN A 120 8.76 1.64 -20.37
C GLN A 120 10.07 0.84 -20.17
N GLU A 121 11.16 1.22 -20.85
CA GLU A 121 12.50 0.70 -20.58
C GLU A 121 13.02 1.19 -19.23
N ASP A 122 12.80 2.45 -18.85
CA ASP A 122 13.20 2.99 -17.56
C ASP A 122 12.43 2.36 -16.41
N GLU A 123 11.11 2.15 -16.51
CA GLU A 123 10.32 1.42 -15.51
C GLU A 123 10.74 -0.05 -15.41
N ASN A 124 10.95 -0.72 -16.53
CA ASN A 124 11.43 -2.10 -16.56
C ASN A 124 12.87 -2.21 -16.04
N LEU A 125 13.72 -1.23 -16.32
CA LEU A 125 15.08 -1.15 -15.81
C LEU A 125 15.10 -0.89 -14.30
N LEU A 126 14.24 0.02 -13.78
CA LEU A 126 14.08 0.28 -12.36
C LEU A 126 13.56 -0.95 -11.62
N LEU A 127 12.50 -1.60 -12.12
CA LEU A 127 11.96 -2.85 -11.58
C LEU A 127 13.00 -3.99 -11.64
N SER A 128 13.79 -4.08 -12.71
CA SER A 128 14.84 -5.09 -12.85
C SER A 128 16.01 -4.82 -11.92
N LYS A 129 16.37 -3.56 -11.71
CA LYS A 129 17.45 -3.14 -10.82
C LYS A 129 17.10 -3.43 -9.36
N GLU A 130 15.88 -3.10 -8.94
CA GLU A 130 15.37 -3.37 -7.61
C GLU A 130 15.27 -4.86 -7.31
N PHE A 131 14.72 -5.63 -8.24
CA PHE A 131 14.71 -7.09 -8.17
C PHE A 131 16.12 -7.66 -8.06
N ASN A 132 17.11 -7.03 -8.71
CA ASN A 132 18.51 -7.44 -8.62
C ASN A 132 19.09 -7.15 -7.23
N LEU A 133 18.77 -6.02 -6.55
CA LEU A 133 19.28 -5.73 -5.20
C LEU A 133 18.82 -6.79 -4.20
N TYR A 134 17.53 -7.12 -4.13
CA TYR A 134 17.04 -8.20 -3.29
C TYR A 134 17.72 -9.55 -3.59
N ARG A 135 17.94 -9.86 -4.87
CA ARG A 135 18.62 -11.12 -5.29
C ARG A 135 20.11 -11.11 -4.98
N ILE A 136 20.77 -9.96 -5.04
CA ILE A 136 22.18 -9.83 -4.68
C ILE A 136 22.34 -10.10 -3.21
N TYR A 137 21.59 -9.40 -2.36
CA TYR A 137 21.71 -9.53 -0.92
C TYR A 137 21.26 -10.91 -0.41
N ASN A 138 20.23 -11.50 -0.97
CA ASN A 138 19.77 -12.83 -0.58
C ASN A 138 20.81 -13.95 -0.78
N LYS A 139 21.88 -13.71 -1.54
CA LYS A 139 22.99 -14.64 -1.74
C LYS A 139 24.12 -14.50 -0.72
N TYR A 140 24.08 -13.43 0.08
CA TYR A 140 25.11 -13.19 1.08
C TYR A 140 25.11 -14.33 2.08
N GLN A 141 26.31 -14.89 2.32
CA GLN A 141 26.52 -15.80 3.42
C GLN A 141 26.72 -15.00 4.69
N PHE A 142 26.48 -15.63 5.82
CA PHE A 142 26.63 -14.99 7.13
C PHE A 142 28.01 -14.32 7.31
N SER A 143 29.09 -14.97 6.83
CA SER A 143 30.46 -14.46 6.86
C SER A 143 30.71 -13.20 6.00
N ASP A 144 29.80 -12.89 5.06
CA ASP A 144 29.98 -11.80 4.10
C ASP A 144 29.32 -10.50 4.58
N ILE A 145 28.56 -10.58 5.69
CA ILE A 145 27.79 -9.46 6.22
C ILE A 145 28.71 -8.55 7.03
N ASN A 146 28.90 -7.34 6.51
CA ASN A 146 29.65 -6.27 7.16
C ASN A 146 28.85 -4.97 7.04
N ILE A 147 28.20 -4.57 8.13
CA ILE A 147 27.31 -3.39 8.15
C ILE A 147 28.08 -2.10 7.89
N GLU A 148 29.29 -1.94 8.43
CA GLU A 148 30.10 -0.75 8.21
C GLU A 148 30.48 -0.57 6.72
N LYS A 149 30.80 -1.67 6.02
CA LYS A 149 31.02 -1.65 4.59
C LYS A 149 29.75 -1.34 3.80
N LEU A 150 28.59 -1.81 4.25
CA LEU A 150 27.30 -1.53 3.63
C LEU A 150 26.91 -0.05 3.76
N LYS A 151 27.33 0.63 4.83
CA LYS A 151 27.17 2.08 5.02
C LYS A 151 27.91 2.93 3.97
N GLU A 152 28.91 2.38 3.30
CA GLU A 152 29.55 3.05 2.14
C GLU A 152 28.58 3.19 0.97
N THR A 153 27.64 2.21 0.81
CA THR A 153 26.60 2.23 -0.21
C THR A 153 25.35 2.97 0.26
N ASN A 154 24.92 2.72 1.50
CA ASN A 154 23.79 3.41 2.10
C ASN A 154 24.05 3.68 3.58
N ARG A 155 24.21 4.95 3.95
CA ARG A 155 24.52 5.40 5.32
C ARG A 155 23.41 5.09 6.33
N ASP A 156 22.19 4.88 5.87
CA ASP A 156 21.04 4.56 6.70
C ASP A 156 21.03 3.08 7.13
N THR A 157 22.00 2.28 6.69
CA THR A 157 22.11 0.87 7.07
C THR A 157 22.41 0.74 8.55
N VAL A 158 21.53 0.08 9.30
CA VAL A 158 21.66 -0.10 10.77
C VAL A 158 21.83 -1.56 11.16
N ALA A 159 21.29 -2.49 10.38
CA ALA A 159 21.32 -3.91 10.69
C ALA A 159 21.21 -4.76 9.42
N TRP A 160 21.26 -6.07 9.61
CA TRP A 160 20.91 -7.09 8.63
C TRP A 160 19.88 -8.03 9.24
N ILE A 161 18.86 -8.42 8.49
CA ILE A 161 17.81 -9.35 8.94
C ILE A 161 17.85 -10.64 8.12
N ILE A 162 17.78 -11.78 8.82
CA ILE A 162 17.60 -13.10 8.23
C ILE A 162 16.41 -13.77 8.91
N VAL A 163 15.45 -14.28 8.14
CA VAL A 163 14.31 -15.04 8.67
C VAL A 163 14.34 -16.45 8.10
N GLU A 164 14.53 -17.43 8.96
CA GLU A 164 14.58 -18.85 8.56
C GLU A 164 13.29 -19.28 7.83
N GLY A 165 13.43 -20.12 6.81
CA GLY A 165 12.29 -20.63 6.04
C GLY A 165 11.66 -19.63 5.08
N THR A 166 12.28 -18.46 4.91
CA THR A 166 11.84 -17.40 4.00
C THR A 166 12.96 -16.95 3.06
N ASN A 167 12.63 -16.00 2.16
CA ASN A 167 13.62 -15.34 1.29
C ASN A 167 14.23 -14.08 1.94
N ILE A 168 13.93 -13.81 3.22
CA ILE A 168 14.37 -12.59 3.89
C ILE A 168 15.82 -12.78 4.35
N ASN A 169 16.72 -12.05 3.69
CA ASN A 169 18.16 -12.01 3.97
C ASN A 169 18.69 -10.70 3.37
N TYR A 170 18.48 -9.57 4.08
CA TYR A 170 18.68 -8.22 3.55
C TYR A 170 19.27 -7.26 4.56
N PRO A 171 19.98 -6.20 4.10
CA PRO A 171 20.28 -5.05 4.95
C PRO A 171 18.98 -4.33 5.37
N VAL A 172 18.97 -3.86 6.60
CA VAL A 172 17.92 -3.04 7.19
C VAL A 172 18.40 -1.61 7.28
N VAL A 173 17.55 -0.68 6.90
CA VAL A 173 17.82 0.76 6.96
C VAL A 173 16.96 1.44 8.02
N GLN A 174 17.36 2.63 8.47
CA GLN A 174 16.59 3.45 9.39
C GLN A 174 16.84 4.93 9.10
N THR A 175 15.79 5.73 9.09
CA THR A 175 15.86 7.20 9.00
C THR A 175 15.18 7.83 10.22
N ASP A 176 14.99 9.14 10.21
CA ASP A 176 14.29 9.91 11.24
C ASP A 176 12.75 9.82 11.14
N ASN A 177 12.22 9.00 10.20
CA ASN A 177 10.79 8.79 9.99
C ASN A 177 10.52 7.39 9.42
N ASN A 178 9.23 6.97 9.43
CA ASN A 178 8.80 5.69 8.86
C ASN A 178 8.24 5.78 7.43
N ASP A 179 8.40 6.94 6.75
CA ASP A 179 7.76 7.18 5.46
C ASP A 179 8.73 7.02 4.27
N TYR A 180 10.01 7.39 4.46
CA TYR A 180 10.98 7.45 3.38
C TYR A 180 11.14 6.11 2.66
N TYR A 181 11.40 5.03 3.39
CA TYR A 181 11.62 3.70 2.80
C TYR A 181 10.33 2.94 2.44
N LEU A 182 9.15 3.56 2.60
CA LEU A 182 7.93 3.03 2.01
C LEU A 182 7.94 3.11 0.47
N ASN A 183 8.72 4.04 -0.09
CA ASN A 183 8.77 4.29 -1.53
C ASN A 183 10.18 4.62 -2.05
N HIS A 184 11.22 4.21 -1.32
CA HIS A 184 12.62 4.28 -1.76
C HIS A 184 13.32 2.95 -1.54
N SER A 185 14.09 2.53 -2.54
CA SER A 185 14.94 1.33 -2.49
C SER A 185 16.20 1.57 -1.64
N TYR A 186 16.98 0.50 -1.44
CA TYR A 186 18.24 0.55 -0.70
C TYR A 186 19.25 1.56 -1.27
N ASP A 187 19.24 1.80 -2.58
CA ASP A 187 20.09 2.77 -3.26
C ASP A 187 19.48 4.18 -3.35
N HIS A 188 18.46 4.47 -2.53
CA HIS A 188 17.70 5.72 -2.49
C HIS A 188 16.89 6.03 -3.78
N SER A 189 16.85 5.13 -4.76
CA SER A 189 15.99 5.30 -5.93
C SER A 189 14.51 5.19 -5.53
N TYR A 190 13.66 6.03 -6.14
CA TYR A 190 12.22 5.96 -5.92
C TYR A 190 11.66 4.66 -6.49
N THR A 191 10.89 3.95 -5.67
CA THR A 191 10.16 2.74 -6.05
C THR A 191 8.94 2.52 -5.16
N PRO A 192 7.76 2.16 -5.70
CA PRO A 192 6.59 1.85 -4.88
C PRO A 192 6.75 0.62 -3.98
N ASN A 193 7.78 -0.18 -4.20
CA ASN A 193 8.05 -1.40 -3.43
C ASN A 193 8.88 -1.14 -2.16
N GLY A 194 9.46 0.06 -2.03
CA GLY A 194 10.23 0.48 -0.88
C GLY A 194 11.40 -0.45 -0.51
N TRP A 195 11.83 -0.41 0.73
CA TRP A 195 12.86 -1.28 1.29
C TRP A 195 12.50 -1.72 2.71
N THR A 196 13.18 -2.73 3.25
CA THR A 196 13.01 -3.19 4.64
C THR A 196 13.67 -2.21 5.59
N PHE A 197 12.94 -1.70 6.57
CA PHE A 197 13.42 -0.67 7.49
C PHE A 197 13.01 -0.91 8.94
N MET A 198 13.78 -0.36 9.87
CA MET A 198 13.50 -0.34 11.30
C MET A 198 12.70 0.92 11.67
N ASP A 199 11.81 0.83 12.63
CA ASP A 199 11.05 1.96 13.15
C ASP A 199 11.99 3.06 13.68
N PHE A 200 11.73 4.30 13.28
CA PHE A 200 12.59 5.45 13.64
C PHE A 200 12.72 5.69 15.15
N ARG A 201 11.78 5.17 15.96
CA ARG A 201 11.77 5.30 17.42
C ARG A 201 12.69 4.30 18.11
N ASN A 202 13.08 3.25 17.41
CA ASN A 202 13.90 2.18 17.97
C ASN A 202 15.39 2.52 17.98
N ASP A 203 16.07 2.01 19.01
CA ASP A 203 17.51 2.03 19.11
C ASP A 203 18.13 0.92 18.24
N ASN A 204 19.08 1.29 17.38
CA ASN A 204 19.79 0.36 16.50
C ASN A 204 20.77 -0.58 17.23
N LEU A 205 20.95 -0.41 18.54
CA LEU A 205 21.70 -1.31 19.41
C LEU A 205 20.84 -2.46 19.95
N MET A 206 19.60 -2.59 19.55
CA MET A 206 18.64 -3.62 19.98
C MET A 206 18.39 -3.62 21.49
N THR A 207 18.39 -2.43 22.12
CA THR A 207 18.21 -2.30 23.58
C THR A 207 16.76 -2.16 24.00
N ASP A 208 15.86 -1.81 23.09
CA ASP A 208 14.44 -1.64 23.34
C ASP A 208 13.73 -2.93 23.77
N HIS A 209 12.60 -2.78 24.45
CA HIS A 209 11.71 -3.89 24.77
C HIS A 209 11.10 -4.53 23.50
N ASN A 210 10.76 -3.70 22.51
CA ASN A 210 10.20 -4.13 21.24
C ASN A 210 10.84 -3.34 20.10
N THR A 211 11.65 -4.01 19.28
CA THR A 211 12.23 -3.43 18.06
C THR A 211 11.38 -3.83 16.84
N ILE A 212 10.95 -2.85 16.05
CA ILE A 212 9.97 -3.05 14.99
C ILE A 212 10.65 -2.92 13.63
N PHE A 213 10.38 -3.90 12.76
CA PHE A 213 10.83 -3.91 11.38
C PHE A 213 9.63 -3.93 10.43
N TYR A 214 9.70 -3.13 9.38
CA TYR A 214 8.70 -3.01 8.34
C TYR A 214 9.25 -3.46 7.00
N GLY A 215 8.39 -4.00 6.17
CA GLY A 215 8.69 -4.33 4.78
C GLY A 215 7.42 -4.55 4.00
N HIS A 216 7.43 -4.26 2.71
CA HIS A 216 6.27 -4.50 1.85
C HIS A 216 6.02 -5.99 1.62
N ASN A 217 4.74 -6.38 1.53
CA ASN A 217 4.32 -7.71 1.11
C ASN A 217 4.34 -7.79 -0.43
N LEU A 218 5.48 -8.14 -0.99
CA LEU A 218 5.65 -8.19 -2.45
C LEU A 218 5.29 -9.58 -2.99
N PHE A 219 4.50 -9.63 -4.07
CA PHE A 219 4.00 -10.88 -4.68
C PHE A 219 5.12 -11.82 -5.16
N ASN A 220 6.29 -11.28 -5.50
CA ASN A 220 7.46 -12.08 -5.90
C ASN A 220 8.20 -12.70 -4.71
N GLY A 221 7.70 -12.52 -3.46
CA GLY A 221 8.28 -13.04 -2.23
C GLY A 221 9.49 -12.26 -1.71
N THR A 222 9.85 -11.12 -2.32
CA THR A 222 10.87 -10.19 -1.79
C THR A 222 10.27 -9.24 -0.75
N GLY A 223 11.08 -8.37 -0.17
CA GLY A 223 10.66 -7.61 0.99
C GLY A 223 10.21 -8.55 2.10
N PHE A 224 9.03 -8.33 2.67
CA PHE A 224 8.40 -9.23 3.62
C PHE A 224 7.33 -10.16 3.00
N GLY A 225 7.27 -10.25 1.65
CA GLY A 225 6.30 -11.10 0.95
C GLY A 225 6.39 -12.58 1.31
N SER A 226 7.61 -13.10 1.55
CA SER A 226 7.80 -14.50 1.94
C SER A 226 7.43 -14.80 3.41
N LEU A 227 7.10 -13.78 4.25
CA LEU A 227 6.53 -14.02 5.59
C LEU A 227 5.22 -14.79 5.54
N SER A 228 4.47 -14.71 4.42
CA SER A 228 3.26 -15.50 4.20
C SER A 228 3.50 -17.01 4.34
N ASN A 229 4.73 -17.49 4.14
CA ASN A 229 5.07 -18.90 4.32
C ASN A 229 4.96 -19.34 5.79
N ILE A 230 5.21 -18.43 6.75
CA ILE A 230 5.13 -18.69 8.19
C ILE A 230 3.70 -19.07 8.59
N PHE A 231 2.70 -18.48 7.94
CA PHE A 231 1.29 -18.74 8.19
C PHE A 231 0.77 -20.04 7.55
N ARG A 232 1.52 -20.61 6.60
CA ARG A 232 1.10 -21.81 5.83
C ARG A 232 1.69 -23.11 6.33
N THR A 233 2.80 -23.06 7.04
CA THR A 233 3.55 -24.23 7.51
C THR A 233 3.69 -24.20 9.03
N ASN A 234 3.65 -25.39 9.65
CA ASN A 234 3.80 -25.50 11.10
C ASN A 234 5.28 -25.28 11.47
N HIS A 235 5.64 -24.07 11.86
CA HIS A 235 7.00 -23.66 12.19
C HIS A 235 7.18 -23.50 13.71
N SER A 236 7.24 -24.59 14.45
CA SER A 236 7.38 -24.56 15.92
C SER A 236 8.71 -23.96 16.43
N ASN A 237 9.73 -23.78 15.58
CA ASN A 237 11.06 -23.30 15.97
C ASN A 237 11.66 -22.28 15.02
N LEU A 238 10.83 -21.43 14.41
CA LEU A 238 11.30 -20.42 13.47
C LEU A 238 12.17 -19.37 14.17
N LYS A 239 13.35 -19.13 13.63
CA LYS A 239 14.29 -18.15 14.14
C LYS A 239 14.43 -16.96 13.21
N ILE A 240 14.67 -15.81 13.82
CA ILE A 240 14.99 -14.56 13.16
C ILE A 240 16.34 -14.10 13.71
N MET A 241 17.27 -13.79 12.82
CA MET A 241 18.60 -13.31 13.20
C MET A 241 18.75 -11.86 12.76
N ILE A 242 19.23 -11.04 13.68
CA ILE A 242 19.56 -9.64 13.43
C ILE A 242 21.06 -9.45 13.68
N ILE A 243 21.76 -8.89 12.71
CA ILE A 243 23.17 -8.54 12.81
C ILE A 243 23.26 -7.02 12.82
N THR A 244 23.91 -6.47 13.84
CA THR A 244 24.06 -5.01 14.01
C THR A 244 25.42 -4.50 13.54
N ALA A 245 25.56 -3.19 13.47
CA ALA A 245 26.82 -2.52 13.13
C ALA A 245 27.96 -2.85 14.10
N GLU A 246 27.64 -3.16 15.36
CA GLU A 246 28.64 -3.57 16.37
C GLU A 246 29.13 -5.03 16.18
N GLN A 247 28.82 -5.66 15.05
CA GLN A 247 29.18 -7.07 14.78
C GLN A 247 28.63 -8.03 15.83
N LYS A 248 27.43 -7.74 16.34
CA LYS A 248 26.67 -8.62 17.22
C LYS A 248 25.55 -9.29 16.46
N MET A 249 25.34 -10.55 16.70
CA MET A 249 24.21 -11.31 16.21
C MET A 249 23.24 -11.62 17.34
N TYR A 250 22.01 -11.19 17.16
CA TYR A 250 20.86 -11.47 18.01
C TYR A 250 19.99 -12.52 17.36
N THR A 251 19.71 -13.61 18.07
CA THR A 251 18.82 -14.67 17.59
C THR A 251 17.50 -14.61 18.36
N TYR A 252 16.42 -14.51 17.63
CA TYR A 252 15.07 -14.47 18.18
C TYR A 252 14.28 -15.69 17.78
N GLN A 253 13.43 -16.19 18.69
CA GLN A 253 12.49 -17.27 18.43
C GLN A 253 11.07 -16.73 18.36
N VAL A 254 10.34 -17.07 17.31
CA VAL A 254 8.94 -16.67 17.13
C VAL A 254 8.08 -17.25 18.25
N PHE A 255 7.27 -16.40 18.89
CA PHE A 255 6.29 -16.80 19.92
C PHE A 255 4.86 -16.45 19.52
N SER A 256 4.66 -15.55 18.55
CA SER A 256 3.32 -15.19 18.07
C SER A 256 3.36 -14.72 16.62
N ALA A 257 2.39 -15.16 15.83
CA ALA A 257 2.13 -14.60 14.50
C ALA A 257 0.62 -14.63 14.23
N TYR A 258 0.10 -13.53 13.63
CA TYR A 258 -1.32 -13.35 13.35
C TYR A 258 -1.56 -12.33 12.23
N GLU A 259 -2.75 -12.36 11.67
CA GLU A 259 -3.28 -11.31 10.80
C GLU A 259 -4.28 -10.46 11.59
N ILE A 260 -4.26 -9.14 11.40
CA ILE A 260 -5.11 -8.18 12.13
C ILE A 260 -5.45 -6.96 11.26
N ASP A 261 -6.59 -6.35 11.53
CA ASP A 261 -6.92 -5.05 10.95
C ASP A 261 -5.85 -4.00 11.33
N PRO A 262 -5.64 -2.96 10.53
CA PRO A 262 -4.64 -1.94 10.82
C PRO A 262 -4.87 -1.30 12.19
N GLU A 263 -3.93 -1.47 13.11
CA GLU A 263 -3.93 -0.90 14.45
C GLU A 263 -2.52 -0.48 14.88
N ILE A 264 -2.42 0.28 15.97
CA ILE A 264 -1.15 0.78 16.51
C ILE A 264 -0.71 0.06 17.79
N TYR A 265 -1.53 -0.81 18.38
CA TYR A 265 -1.25 -1.42 19.68
C TYR A 265 0.05 -2.22 19.70
N TYR A 266 0.27 -3.08 18.71
CA TYR A 266 1.49 -3.91 18.62
C TYR A 266 2.76 -3.11 18.25
N LEU A 267 2.62 -1.82 17.92
CA LEU A 267 3.70 -0.91 17.58
C LEU A 267 4.24 -0.10 18.78
N GLN A 268 3.98 -0.55 20.01
CA GLN A 268 4.55 0.07 21.20
C GLN A 268 6.02 -0.33 21.35
N THR A 269 6.89 0.67 21.57
CA THR A 269 8.35 0.48 21.77
C THR A 269 8.76 0.72 23.23
N THR A 270 7.94 1.47 24.00
CA THR A 270 8.23 1.88 25.36
C THR A 270 7.09 1.52 26.31
N PHE A 271 7.41 1.16 27.54
CA PHE A 271 6.45 0.72 28.57
C PHE A 271 6.73 1.41 29.89
N TYR A 272 5.68 1.80 30.60
CA TYR A 272 5.79 2.54 31.89
C TYR A 272 6.17 1.64 33.07
N SER A 273 5.96 0.33 32.97
CA SER A 273 6.24 -0.65 34.02
C SER A 273 6.24 -2.07 33.47
N ASP A 274 6.82 -3.02 34.24
CA ASP A 274 6.78 -4.44 33.94
C ASP A 274 5.35 -4.97 33.80
N VAL A 275 4.39 -4.41 34.57
CA VAL A 275 2.97 -4.77 34.44
C VAL A 275 2.41 -4.36 33.09
N SER A 276 2.73 -3.16 32.61
CA SER A 276 2.28 -2.71 31.30
C SER A 276 2.90 -3.53 30.16
N TYR A 277 4.16 -3.90 30.31
CA TYR A 277 4.86 -4.76 29.36
C TYR A 277 4.32 -6.19 29.39
N ARG A 278 4.03 -6.75 30.59
CA ARG A 278 3.38 -8.06 30.73
C ARG A 278 2.05 -8.11 29.98
N ASN A 279 1.17 -7.15 30.22
CA ASN A 279 -0.13 -7.08 29.55
C ASN A 279 0.00 -6.98 28.02
N PHE A 280 1.03 -6.28 27.55
CA PHE A 280 1.35 -6.20 26.12
C PHE A 280 1.78 -7.57 25.57
N LEU A 281 2.73 -8.25 26.21
CA LEU A 281 3.21 -9.58 25.82
C LEU A 281 2.08 -10.61 25.83
N ASP A 282 1.24 -10.63 26.88
CA ASP A 282 0.11 -11.54 27.00
C ASP A 282 -0.92 -11.30 25.88
N THR A 283 -1.15 -10.03 25.50
CA THR A 283 -2.00 -9.68 24.38
C THR A 283 -1.44 -10.20 23.06
N LEU A 284 -0.13 -10.00 22.80
CA LEU A 284 0.51 -10.49 21.58
C LEU A 284 0.48 -12.03 21.50
N ALA A 285 0.77 -12.71 22.61
CA ALA A 285 0.75 -14.16 22.70
C ALA A 285 -0.67 -14.73 22.48
N SER A 286 -1.70 -14.07 23.03
CA SER A 286 -3.09 -14.49 22.88
C SER A 286 -3.62 -14.42 21.43
N ARG A 287 -2.99 -13.60 20.58
CA ARG A 287 -3.34 -13.45 19.16
C ARG A 287 -2.73 -14.49 18.25
N ASN A 288 -1.84 -15.34 18.76
CA ASN A 288 -1.12 -16.32 17.98
C ASN A 288 -2.05 -17.28 17.23
N THR A 289 -1.88 -17.40 15.91
CA THR A 289 -2.69 -18.25 15.02
C THR A 289 -1.90 -19.40 14.39
N ILE A 290 -0.57 -19.44 14.58
CA ILE A 290 0.29 -20.46 13.94
C ILE A 290 0.65 -21.64 14.86
N GLY A 291 0.08 -21.69 16.06
CA GLY A 291 0.27 -22.82 16.99
C GLY A 291 1.68 -22.95 17.58
N VAL A 292 2.42 -21.83 17.66
CA VAL A 292 3.72 -21.79 18.37
C VAL A 292 3.43 -21.74 19.87
N ASP A 293 4.11 -22.59 20.64
CA ASP A 293 4.05 -22.63 22.10
C ASP A 293 5.41 -22.19 22.65
N THR A 294 5.64 -20.90 22.71
CA THR A 294 6.88 -20.29 23.21
C THR A 294 6.51 -19.27 24.29
N ASP A 295 6.90 -19.55 25.52
CA ASP A 295 6.71 -18.62 26.65
C ASP A 295 7.50 -17.34 26.43
N VAL A 296 6.92 -16.19 26.83
CA VAL A 296 7.55 -14.87 26.82
C VAL A 296 7.40 -14.19 28.17
N ASP A 297 8.47 -13.59 28.67
CA ASP A 297 8.52 -12.93 30.00
C ASP A 297 8.89 -11.44 29.87
N VAL A 298 8.61 -10.64 30.92
CA VAL A 298 8.95 -9.20 31.00
C VAL A 298 10.45 -8.91 30.93
N LYS A 299 11.29 -9.92 31.10
CA LYS A 299 12.73 -9.80 30.93
C LYS A 299 13.17 -9.99 29.47
N ASP A 300 12.29 -10.53 28.64
CA ASP A 300 12.60 -10.81 27.25
C ASP A 300 12.51 -9.51 26.45
N LYS A 301 13.51 -9.24 25.62
CA LYS A 301 13.41 -8.29 24.53
C LYS A 301 12.76 -8.98 23.33
N ILE A 302 11.88 -8.29 22.65
CA ILE A 302 11.22 -8.84 21.48
C ILE A 302 11.48 -8.01 20.23
N ILE A 303 11.26 -8.63 19.09
CA ILE A 303 11.12 -7.93 17.81
C ILE A 303 9.74 -8.15 17.23
N THR A 304 9.32 -7.20 16.44
CA THR A 304 8.06 -7.23 15.67
C THR A 304 8.37 -7.06 14.19
N LEU A 305 7.94 -8.00 13.35
CA LEU A 305 7.91 -7.85 11.90
C LEU A 305 6.50 -7.50 11.47
N SER A 306 6.33 -6.43 10.70
CA SER A 306 5.02 -5.95 10.24
C SER A 306 5.00 -5.73 8.74
N THR A 307 4.00 -6.33 8.08
CA THR A 307 3.72 -6.15 6.64
C THR A 307 2.22 -6.13 6.37
N CYS A 308 1.81 -5.81 5.15
CA CYS A 308 0.41 -5.88 4.73
C CYS A 308 -0.04 -7.34 4.52
N THR A 309 -1.35 -7.61 4.64
CA THR A 309 -1.97 -8.84 4.15
C THR A 309 -1.91 -8.92 2.62
N ASP A 310 -2.18 -10.11 2.05
CA ASP A 310 -2.09 -10.30 0.59
C ASP A 310 -3.09 -9.44 -0.20
N ASP A 311 -4.19 -9.03 0.42
CA ASP A 311 -5.22 -8.14 -0.13
C ASP A 311 -5.06 -6.67 0.31
N ASN A 312 -4.01 -6.36 1.08
CA ASN A 312 -3.73 -5.05 1.68
C ASN A 312 -4.81 -4.54 2.67
N SER A 313 -5.76 -5.38 3.09
CA SER A 313 -6.83 -4.99 4.01
C SER A 313 -6.36 -4.92 5.47
N GLY A 314 -5.35 -5.71 5.82
CA GLY A 314 -4.83 -5.88 7.18
C GLY A 314 -3.31 -5.85 7.28
N ARG A 315 -2.83 -6.38 8.40
CA ARG A 315 -1.41 -6.56 8.68
C ARG A 315 -1.12 -8.01 9.06
N LYS A 316 -0.02 -8.55 8.51
CA LYS A 316 0.65 -9.76 9.00
C LYS A 316 1.70 -9.32 10.00
N VAL A 317 1.58 -9.82 11.21
CA VAL A 317 2.45 -9.43 12.32
C VAL A 317 3.09 -10.69 12.90
N ILE A 318 4.41 -10.62 13.12
CA ILE A 318 5.18 -11.72 13.73
C ILE A 318 5.97 -11.13 14.89
N HIS A 319 5.90 -11.78 16.04
CA HIS A 319 6.65 -11.43 17.22
C HIS A 319 7.60 -12.54 17.59
N ALA A 320 8.85 -12.17 17.89
CA ALA A 320 9.87 -13.11 18.32
C ALA A 320 10.63 -12.58 19.54
N LYS A 321 10.98 -13.47 20.48
CA LYS A 321 11.74 -13.12 21.69
C LYS A 321 13.21 -13.44 21.51
N LEU A 322 14.08 -12.66 22.13
CA LEU A 322 15.51 -12.88 22.15
C LEU A 322 15.84 -14.19 22.90
N ILE A 323 16.63 -15.07 22.28
CA ILE A 323 17.08 -16.33 22.88
C ILE A 323 18.59 -16.46 22.92
N ASP A 324 19.33 -15.71 22.10
CA ASP A 324 20.80 -15.77 22.06
C ASP A 324 21.38 -14.44 21.54
N GLU A 325 22.52 -14.03 22.10
CA GLU A 325 23.31 -12.87 21.67
C GLU A 325 24.79 -13.29 21.65
N LYS A 326 25.45 -13.01 20.53
CA LYS A 326 26.90 -13.30 20.40
C LYS A 326 27.60 -12.29 19.50
N GLU A 327 28.88 -12.09 19.77
CA GLU A 327 29.80 -11.39 18.85
C GLU A 327 30.14 -12.30 17.66
N ILE A 328 30.34 -11.71 16.47
CA ILE A 328 30.63 -12.42 15.21
C ILE A 328 31.87 -11.86 14.53
#